data_e09e28e67dc3b1e932f589bcb02caba0
#
_entry.id   e09e28e67dc3b1e932f589bcb02caba0
#
_cell.length_a   1.000
_cell.length_b   1.000
_cell.length_c   1.000
_cell.angle_alpha   90.00
_cell.angle_beta   90.00
_cell.angle_gamma   90.00
#
_symmetry.space_group_name_H-M   'P 1'
#
loop_
_entity.id
_entity.type
_entity.pdbx_description
1 polymer ?
#
loop_
_entity_poly.entity_id
_entity_poly.type
_entity_poly.pdbx_seq_one_letter_code
_entity_poly.pdbx_strand_id
1 'polypeptide(L)'
;MLQQFIVENFLSFKNREIFSLQPSKGTLKKEHKTESIKGQWVLKSAAMFGANAGGKSNFVKAIEIGKKLVLRGTRTGDLIDFYPFRLSSENKKKDTTIIYHILCDNKKYEYGFSYNAEQISFEWLKQINKSNDCIIFQRETEKSEFDISYLLKLNPKEEESQFLSFLAKATPQRQLFLHEVMSRNIHENVSNIKDLDSVINWFVNSLKIIFPDTPYKQGVLLKAADDNELKRGFGALLRYFNTGVDGVKLIEVQFEKLGIPQDLQRAIKTDLSKSNTDEAFGTLRFDDNLYLINLIDGEIKAKKLMTVHKKIDDTDVELFSLGDESDGTKRLFDYIPLILDLIQGGKVFVVDEMERSLHPALIQQIITLFYKYSKDVSSQLIFTTHESSLMNQKVFRKDEIWLMRKSSNGISSFGRMDNLYNVRFDKMLQNSYLNGEYGATPIFETEEEISKLFSTFK
;
A
#
# COMPACT_ATOMS: atom_id res chain seq x y z
N MET A 1 10.00 -8.45 0.39
CA MET A 1 8.93 -8.69 -0.61
C MET A 1 7.76 -9.42 0.00
N LEU A 2 6.54 -9.18 -0.49
CA LEU A 2 5.35 -9.96 -0.13
C LEU A 2 5.31 -11.22 -1.00
N GLN A 3 5.16 -12.40 -0.39
CA GLN A 3 4.97 -13.65 -1.11
C GLN A 3 3.50 -14.09 -1.11
N GLN A 4 2.82 -13.90 0.03
CA GLN A 4 1.43 -14.28 0.19
C GLN A 4 0.74 -13.38 1.23
N PHE A 5 -0.53 -13.10 1.03
CA PHE A 5 -1.38 -12.43 1.99
C PHE A 5 -2.67 -13.23 2.18
N ILE A 6 -3.09 -13.39 3.43
CA ILE A 6 -4.29 -14.14 3.77
C ILE A 6 -5.18 -13.26 4.63
N VAL A 7 -6.46 -13.26 4.33
CA VAL A 7 -7.49 -12.56 5.09
C VAL A 7 -8.69 -13.47 5.31
N GLU A 8 -9.28 -13.40 6.50
CA GLU A 8 -10.49 -14.11 6.87
C GLU A 8 -11.38 -13.23 7.74
N ASN A 9 -12.69 -13.29 7.52
CA ASN A 9 -13.69 -12.53 8.27
C ASN A 9 -13.43 -11.03 8.33
N PHE A 10 -13.23 -10.39 7.18
CA PHE A 10 -12.97 -8.96 7.09
C PHE A 10 -13.82 -8.29 6.01
N LEU A 11 -14.64 -7.30 6.38
CA LEU A 11 -15.55 -6.55 5.49
C LEU A 11 -16.41 -7.48 4.62
N SER A 12 -16.11 -7.61 3.32
CA SER A 12 -16.83 -8.50 2.40
C SER A 12 -16.25 -9.91 2.31
N PHE A 13 -15.09 -10.18 2.91
CA PHE A 13 -14.47 -11.50 2.95
C PHE A 13 -15.01 -12.29 4.15
N LYS A 14 -15.97 -13.21 3.89
CA LYS A 14 -16.49 -14.11 4.91
C LYS A 14 -15.52 -15.23 5.23
N ASN A 15 -14.98 -15.83 4.19
CA ASN A 15 -14.13 -17.01 4.26
C ASN A 15 -12.66 -16.63 4.19
N ARG A 16 -11.78 -17.60 4.41
CA ARG A 16 -10.35 -17.46 4.25
C ARG A 16 -9.99 -17.33 2.77
N GLU A 17 -9.43 -16.21 2.39
CA GLU A 17 -9.00 -15.87 1.05
C GLU A 17 -7.47 -15.76 1.00
N ILE A 18 -6.86 -16.33 -0.05
CA ILE A 18 -5.40 -16.44 -0.17
C ILE A 18 -4.94 -15.73 -1.45
N PHE A 19 -4.21 -14.65 -1.29
CA PHE A 19 -3.51 -13.94 -2.36
C PHE A 19 -2.05 -14.36 -2.43
N SER A 20 -1.57 -14.86 -3.56
CA SER A 20 -0.21 -15.41 -3.71
C SER A 20 0.53 -14.81 -4.90
N LEU A 21 1.74 -14.35 -4.65
CA LEU A 21 2.69 -13.88 -5.66
C LEU A 21 3.73 -14.94 -6.03
N GLN A 22 3.49 -16.20 -5.71
CA GLN A 22 4.30 -17.31 -6.22
C GLN A 22 4.06 -17.47 -7.72
N PRO A 23 5.13 -17.43 -8.57
CA PRO A 23 4.96 -17.60 -9.99
C PRO A 23 4.58 -19.05 -10.34
N SER A 24 3.69 -19.20 -11.29
CA SER A 24 3.40 -20.50 -11.89
C SER A 24 4.56 -21.00 -12.76
N LYS A 25 4.55 -22.28 -13.07
CA LYS A 25 5.52 -22.88 -14.01
C LYS A 25 5.38 -22.19 -15.37
N GLY A 26 6.47 -21.67 -15.92
CA GLY A 26 6.49 -21.01 -17.22
C GLY A 26 7.75 -20.20 -17.43
N THR A 27 8.14 -20.05 -18.70
CA THR A 27 9.37 -19.37 -19.11
C THR A 27 9.14 -17.97 -19.69
N LEU A 28 7.87 -17.63 -20.00
CA LEU A 28 7.52 -16.32 -20.57
C LEU A 28 7.68 -15.23 -19.54
N LYS A 29 8.13 -14.03 -20.01
CA LYS A 29 8.26 -12.82 -19.21
C LYS A 29 9.06 -13.04 -17.92
N LYS A 30 10.30 -13.44 -18.07
CA LYS A 30 11.21 -13.71 -16.93
C LYS A 30 11.43 -12.45 -16.07
N GLU A 31 11.40 -11.28 -16.68
CA GLU A 31 11.54 -9.96 -16.06
C GLU A 31 10.39 -9.61 -15.07
N HIS A 32 9.26 -10.33 -15.16
CA HIS A 32 8.11 -10.17 -14.26
C HIS A 32 8.26 -10.87 -12.92
N LYS A 33 9.33 -11.61 -12.73
CA LYS A 33 9.61 -12.30 -11.48
C LYS A 33 11.05 -12.04 -11.03
N THR A 34 11.27 -12.13 -9.73
CA THR A 34 12.59 -11.96 -9.13
C THR A 34 12.85 -13.08 -8.13
N GLU A 35 14.10 -13.46 -8.00
CA GLU A 35 14.54 -14.37 -6.95
C GLU A 35 14.91 -13.55 -5.72
N SER A 36 14.01 -13.51 -4.73
CA SER A 36 14.23 -12.73 -3.51
C SER A 36 15.15 -13.45 -2.52
N ILE A 37 15.07 -14.77 -2.49
CA ILE A 37 15.93 -15.66 -1.71
C ILE A 37 16.29 -16.82 -2.64
N LYS A 38 17.49 -17.37 -2.55
CA LYS A 38 17.94 -18.47 -3.41
C LYS A 38 16.90 -19.60 -3.52
N GLY A 39 16.37 -19.81 -4.70
CA GLY A 39 15.30 -20.76 -5.00
C GLY A 39 13.89 -20.29 -4.70
N GLN A 40 13.69 -19.06 -4.19
CA GLN A 40 12.39 -18.47 -3.87
C GLN A 40 12.06 -17.34 -4.87
N TRP A 41 11.31 -17.68 -5.89
CA TRP A 41 10.84 -16.73 -6.90
C TRP A 41 9.51 -16.13 -6.49
N VAL A 42 9.36 -14.84 -6.74
CA VAL A 42 8.10 -14.09 -6.54
C VAL A 42 7.80 -13.23 -7.75
N LEU A 43 6.51 -13.02 -8.01
CA LEU A 43 6.03 -12.07 -9.02
C LEU A 43 6.30 -10.64 -8.56
N LYS A 44 6.68 -9.81 -9.52
CA LYS A 44 6.91 -8.37 -9.30
C LYS A 44 5.61 -7.59 -9.32
N SER A 45 4.56 -8.10 -9.94
CA SER A 45 3.27 -7.42 -9.94
C SER A 45 2.07 -8.35 -9.78
N ALA A 46 0.94 -7.75 -9.44
CA ALA A 46 -0.37 -8.33 -9.55
C ALA A 46 -1.41 -7.26 -9.85
N ALA A 47 -2.25 -7.50 -10.84
CA ALA A 47 -3.37 -6.65 -11.20
C ALA A 47 -4.68 -7.33 -10.83
N MET A 48 -5.48 -6.70 -9.96
CA MET A 48 -6.74 -7.22 -9.46
C MET A 48 -7.92 -6.54 -10.15
N PHE A 49 -8.62 -7.28 -10.98
CA PHE A 49 -9.78 -6.86 -11.74
C PHE A 49 -11.07 -7.29 -11.06
N GLY A 50 -12.16 -6.59 -11.31
CA GLY A 50 -13.49 -6.97 -10.82
C GLY A 50 -14.49 -5.82 -10.92
N ALA A 51 -15.77 -6.14 -10.79
CA ALA A 51 -16.86 -5.16 -10.81
C ALA A 51 -16.75 -4.15 -9.66
N ASN A 52 -17.52 -3.04 -9.79
CA ASN A 52 -17.75 -2.13 -8.69
C ASN A 52 -18.37 -2.88 -7.50
N ALA A 53 -18.01 -2.51 -6.29
CA ALA A 53 -18.40 -3.18 -5.05
C ALA A 53 -17.99 -4.68 -4.96
N GLY A 54 -17.16 -5.21 -5.87
CA GLY A 54 -16.68 -6.60 -5.85
C GLY A 54 -15.82 -6.95 -4.63
N GLY A 55 -15.18 -5.95 -3.98
CA GLY A 55 -14.32 -6.14 -2.81
C GLY A 55 -12.87 -5.75 -3.02
N LYS A 56 -12.51 -5.15 -4.17
CA LYS A 56 -11.13 -4.75 -4.49
C LYS A 56 -10.52 -3.82 -3.42
N SER A 57 -11.21 -2.74 -3.10
CA SER A 57 -10.76 -1.81 -2.04
C SER A 57 -10.75 -2.47 -0.65
N ASN A 58 -11.61 -3.47 -0.40
CA ASN A 58 -11.59 -4.22 0.85
C ASN A 58 -10.33 -5.07 0.99
N PHE A 59 -9.79 -5.59 -0.12
CA PHE A 59 -8.50 -6.27 -0.13
C PHE A 59 -7.36 -5.32 0.27
N VAL A 60 -7.32 -4.11 -0.31
CA VAL A 60 -6.32 -3.09 0.05
C VAL A 60 -6.46 -2.65 1.50
N LYS A 61 -7.71 -2.44 1.97
CA LYS A 61 -8.00 -2.12 3.38
C LYS A 61 -7.58 -3.23 4.36
N ALA A 62 -7.70 -4.50 3.95
CA ALA A 62 -7.24 -5.62 4.77
C ALA A 62 -5.71 -5.59 4.97
N ILE A 63 -4.96 -5.25 3.93
CA ILE A 63 -3.50 -5.07 4.03
C ILE A 63 -3.19 -3.83 4.88
N GLU A 64 -3.96 -2.76 4.72
CA GLU A 64 -3.74 -1.50 5.45
C GLU A 64 -4.02 -1.63 6.94
N ILE A 65 -5.13 -2.25 7.36
CA ILE A 65 -5.46 -2.38 8.78
C ILE A 65 -4.39 -3.19 9.53
N GLY A 66 -3.88 -4.27 8.91
CA GLY A 66 -2.79 -5.03 9.51
C GLY A 66 -1.53 -4.21 9.68
N LYS A 67 -1.13 -3.44 8.66
CA LYS A 67 -0.02 -2.49 8.78
C LYS A 67 -0.28 -1.43 9.85
N LYS A 68 -1.49 -0.87 9.92
CA LYS A 68 -1.88 0.14 10.90
C LYS A 68 -1.75 -0.38 12.33
N LEU A 69 -2.22 -1.60 12.60
CA LEU A 69 -2.13 -2.23 13.93
C LEU A 69 -0.67 -2.46 14.34
N VAL A 70 0.20 -2.86 13.40
CA VAL A 70 1.64 -3.00 13.68
C VAL A 70 2.29 -1.64 13.96
N LEU A 71 2.03 -0.61 13.13
CA LEU A 71 2.77 0.65 13.21
C LEU A 71 2.22 1.64 14.23
N ARG A 72 0.90 1.67 14.42
CA ARG A 72 0.24 2.67 15.28
C ARG A 72 -0.34 2.08 16.56
N GLY A 73 -0.58 0.76 16.58
CA GLY A 73 -1.26 0.09 17.66
C GLY A 73 -2.69 0.59 17.88
N THR A 74 -3.23 0.29 19.04
CA THR A 74 -4.52 0.77 19.53
C THR A 74 -4.27 1.74 20.69
N ARG A 75 -4.91 2.90 20.70
CA ARG A 75 -4.74 3.86 21.80
C ARG A 75 -5.27 3.28 23.09
N THR A 76 -4.63 3.62 24.20
CA THR A 76 -5.06 3.18 25.53
C THR A 76 -6.51 3.64 25.78
N GLY A 77 -7.38 2.68 26.12
CA GLY A 77 -8.81 2.92 26.34
C GLY A 77 -9.70 2.72 25.11
N ASP A 78 -9.15 2.77 23.89
CA ASP A 78 -9.93 2.54 22.66
C ASP A 78 -10.12 1.05 22.39
N LEU A 79 -11.17 0.73 21.62
CA LEU A 79 -11.36 -0.58 21.01
C LEU A 79 -10.48 -0.71 19.75
N ILE A 80 -10.17 -1.96 19.40
CA ILE A 80 -9.46 -2.24 18.14
C ILE A 80 -10.43 -1.96 16.97
N ASP A 81 -9.94 -1.33 15.91
CA ASP A 81 -10.69 -1.18 14.66
C ASP A 81 -11.06 -2.54 14.07
N PHE A 82 -12.31 -2.94 14.27
CA PHE A 82 -12.80 -4.28 13.92
C PHE A 82 -13.93 -4.21 12.89
N TYR A 83 -13.73 -4.84 11.75
CA TYR A 83 -14.64 -4.81 10.61
C TYR A 83 -14.97 -6.23 10.13
N PRO A 84 -15.72 -7.05 10.89
CA PRO A 84 -16.04 -8.42 10.49
C PRO A 84 -17.02 -8.45 9.31
N PHE A 85 -17.20 -9.61 8.69
CA PHE A 85 -18.26 -9.82 7.71
C PHE A 85 -19.64 -9.70 8.37
N ARG A 86 -20.38 -8.63 8.04
CA ARG A 86 -21.57 -8.22 8.76
C ARG A 86 -22.85 -8.93 8.33
N LEU A 87 -22.87 -9.62 7.18
CA LEU A 87 -24.06 -10.30 6.64
C LEU A 87 -24.27 -11.71 7.24
N SER A 88 -23.47 -12.11 8.22
CA SER A 88 -23.60 -13.35 8.97
C SER A 88 -23.53 -13.06 10.46
N SER A 89 -24.56 -13.50 11.22
CA SER A 89 -24.57 -13.32 12.69
C SER A 89 -23.43 -14.06 13.39
N GLU A 90 -23.02 -15.21 12.84
CA GLU A 90 -21.88 -15.99 13.33
C GLU A 90 -20.57 -15.23 13.13
N ASN A 91 -20.34 -14.69 11.92
CA ASN A 91 -19.11 -13.97 11.58
C ASN A 91 -18.93 -12.67 12.36
N LYS A 92 -20.01 -12.01 12.79
CA LYS A 92 -19.91 -10.82 13.66
C LYS A 92 -19.23 -11.10 14.99
N LYS A 93 -19.24 -12.36 15.45
CA LYS A 93 -18.65 -12.80 16.72
C LYS A 93 -17.32 -13.52 16.56
N LYS A 94 -16.92 -13.81 15.31
CA LYS A 94 -15.63 -14.46 15.01
C LYS A 94 -14.54 -13.41 14.85
N ASP A 95 -13.33 -13.80 15.18
CA ASP A 95 -12.15 -12.97 14.92
C ASP A 95 -11.91 -12.74 13.44
N THR A 96 -11.30 -11.62 13.12
CA THR A 96 -10.64 -11.36 11.85
C THR A 96 -9.23 -11.93 11.91
N THR A 97 -8.81 -12.69 10.91
CA THR A 97 -7.45 -13.20 10.80
C THR A 97 -6.72 -12.58 9.62
N ILE A 98 -5.52 -12.08 9.85
CA ILE A 98 -4.63 -11.49 8.84
C ILE A 98 -3.27 -12.16 8.93
N ILE A 99 -2.72 -12.62 7.78
CA ILE A 99 -1.42 -13.27 7.71
C ILE A 99 -0.61 -12.73 6.54
N TYR A 100 0.66 -12.44 6.78
CA TYR A 100 1.64 -12.03 5.79
C TYR A 100 2.75 -13.06 5.69
N HIS A 101 3.01 -13.57 4.48
CA HIS A 101 4.24 -14.29 4.19
C HIS A 101 5.22 -13.32 3.52
N ILE A 102 6.32 -13.06 4.19
CA ILE A 102 7.27 -12.00 3.85
C ILE A 102 8.63 -12.63 3.53
N LEU A 103 9.28 -12.10 2.48
CA LEU A 103 10.67 -12.40 2.14
C LEU A 103 11.51 -11.15 2.41
N CYS A 104 12.34 -11.17 3.41
CA CYS A 104 13.28 -10.10 3.77
C CYS A 104 14.54 -10.69 4.42
N ASP A 105 15.67 -10.00 4.28
CA ASP A 105 16.96 -10.35 4.86
C ASP A 105 17.36 -11.82 4.64
N ASN A 106 17.12 -12.33 3.41
CA ASN A 106 17.36 -13.70 3.00
C ASN A 106 16.60 -14.78 3.80
N LYS A 107 15.52 -14.39 4.50
CA LYS A 107 14.65 -15.29 5.26
C LYS A 107 13.22 -15.15 4.81
N LYS A 108 12.45 -16.23 5.02
CA LYS A 108 11.00 -16.22 4.82
C LYS A 108 10.32 -16.24 6.18
N TYR A 109 9.40 -15.28 6.38
CA TYR A 109 8.61 -15.17 7.60
C TYR A 109 7.13 -15.35 7.32
N GLU A 110 6.43 -15.93 8.26
CA GLU A 110 4.98 -15.89 8.40
C GLU A 110 4.66 -15.07 9.65
N TYR A 111 4.09 -13.90 9.47
CA TYR A 111 3.56 -13.08 10.53
C TYR A 111 2.05 -13.03 10.43
N GLY A 112 1.35 -13.38 11.49
CA GLY A 112 -0.09 -13.40 11.52
C GLY A 112 -0.67 -13.07 12.88
N PHE A 113 -1.93 -12.65 12.85
CA PHE A 113 -2.71 -12.42 14.07
C PHE A 113 -4.20 -12.57 13.80
N SER A 114 -4.93 -12.96 14.85
CA SER A 114 -6.39 -13.01 14.91
C SER A 114 -6.88 -12.05 15.98
N TYR A 115 -7.93 -11.28 15.70
CA TYR A 115 -8.38 -10.23 16.60
C TYR A 115 -9.88 -9.95 16.46
N ASN A 116 -10.45 -9.38 17.52
CA ASN A 116 -11.78 -8.76 17.54
C ASN A 116 -11.68 -7.34 18.12
N ALA A 117 -12.81 -6.70 18.43
CA ALA A 117 -12.80 -5.34 18.97
C ALA A 117 -12.13 -5.24 20.35
N GLU A 118 -12.16 -6.32 21.15
CA GLU A 118 -11.74 -6.32 22.55
C GLU A 118 -10.29 -6.76 22.74
N GLN A 119 -9.77 -7.63 21.85
CA GLN A 119 -8.45 -8.23 22.04
C GLN A 119 -7.81 -8.74 20.75
N ILE A 120 -6.50 -8.88 20.81
CA ILE A 120 -5.71 -9.72 19.92
C ILE A 120 -5.77 -11.15 20.50
N SER A 121 -6.57 -12.01 19.92
CA SER A 121 -6.79 -13.37 20.44
C SER A 121 -5.57 -14.26 20.22
N PHE A 122 -4.92 -14.12 19.06
CA PHE A 122 -3.74 -14.88 18.69
C PHE A 122 -2.76 -14.02 17.88
N GLU A 123 -1.46 -14.11 18.15
CA GLU A 123 -0.40 -13.45 17.39
C GLU A 123 0.81 -14.35 17.29
N TRP A 124 1.42 -14.44 16.11
CA TRP A 124 2.63 -15.25 15.90
C TRP A 124 3.57 -14.70 14.86
N LEU A 125 4.84 -14.99 15.04
CA LEU A 125 5.87 -14.81 14.05
C LEU A 125 6.68 -16.11 13.93
N LYS A 126 6.78 -16.63 12.71
CA LYS A 126 7.55 -17.84 12.39
C LYS A 126 8.54 -17.55 11.27
N GLN A 127 9.73 -18.09 11.38
CA GLN A 127 10.64 -18.24 10.25
C GLN A 127 10.33 -19.57 9.56
N ILE A 128 9.97 -19.50 8.27
CA ILE A 128 9.62 -20.67 7.45
C ILE A 128 10.89 -21.25 6.84
N ASN A 129 11.21 -22.47 7.19
CA ASN A 129 12.38 -23.19 6.72
C ASN A 129 11.97 -24.42 5.90
N LYS A 130 12.92 -25.02 5.15
CA LYS A 130 12.66 -26.20 4.33
C LYS A 130 12.36 -27.45 5.14
N SER A 131 12.95 -27.59 6.33
CA SER A 131 12.82 -28.78 7.19
C SER A 131 11.81 -28.57 8.31
N ASN A 132 12.06 -27.60 9.18
CA ASN A 132 11.18 -27.28 10.32
C ASN A 132 11.08 -25.76 10.47
N ASP A 133 9.87 -25.28 10.62
CA ASP A 133 9.61 -23.88 10.92
C ASP A 133 10.09 -23.53 12.33
N CYS A 134 10.60 -22.32 12.49
CA CYS A 134 11.05 -21.82 13.77
C CYS A 134 10.05 -20.79 14.30
N ILE A 135 9.40 -21.07 15.42
CA ILE A 135 8.54 -20.11 16.11
C ILE A 135 9.44 -19.08 16.80
N ILE A 136 9.36 -17.82 16.36
CA ILE A 136 10.11 -16.71 16.96
C ILE A 136 9.38 -16.25 18.21
N PHE A 137 8.06 -16.04 18.10
CA PHE A 137 7.16 -15.88 19.21
C PHE A 137 5.74 -16.33 18.84
N GLN A 138 4.95 -16.67 19.85
CA GLN A 138 3.54 -17.00 19.71
C GLN A 138 2.80 -16.60 20.98
N ARG A 139 1.66 -15.92 20.83
CA ARG A 139 0.80 -15.46 21.91
C ARG A 139 -0.61 -15.96 21.70
N GLU A 140 -1.21 -16.54 22.76
CA GLU A 140 -2.62 -16.88 22.84
C GLU A 140 -3.22 -16.19 24.08
N THR A 141 -3.99 -15.12 23.86
CA THR A 141 -4.41 -14.22 24.93
C THR A 141 -5.41 -14.89 25.90
N GLU A 142 -6.36 -15.68 25.39
CA GLU A 142 -7.36 -16.36 26.21
C GLU A 142 -6.75 -17.37 27.18
N LYS A 143 -5.69 -18.04 26.77
CA LYS A 143 -4.96 -18.99 27.62
C LYS A 143 -3.90 -18.34 28.49
N SER A 144 -3.66 -17.04 28.31
CA SER A 144 -2.53 -16.34 28.91
C SER A 144 -1.17 -16.98 28.59
N GLU A 145 -1.08 -17.64 27.44
CA GLU A 145 0.14 -18.29 26.95
C GLU A 145 0.93 -17.33 26.04
N PHE A 146 2.22 -17.19 26.34
CA PHE A 146 3.12 -16.40 25.52
C PHE A 146 4.49 -17.09 25.39
N ASP A 147 4.72 -17.74 24.27
CA ASP A 147 5.98 -18.39 23.97
C ASP A 147 6.95 -17.42 23.27
N ILE A 148 8.03 -17.07 23.97
CA ILE A 148 9.18 -16.30 23.47
C ILE A 148 10.49 -17.07 23.66
N SER A 149 10.43 -18.39 23.83
CA SER A 149 11.58 -19.25 24.14
C SER A 149 12.75 -19.08 23.16
N TYR A 150 12.43 -18.85 21.87
CA TYR A 150 13.45 -18.57 20.86
C TYR A 150 14.21 -17.26 21.15
N LEU A 151 13.50 -16.19 21.47
CA LEU A 151 14.09 -14.89 21.77
C LEU A 151 14.94 -14.94 23.04
N LEU A 152 14.46 -15.65 24.08
CA LEU A 152 15.22 -15.85 25.32
C LEU A 152 16.52 -16.64 25.09
N LYS A 153 16.47 -17.66 24.23
CA LYS A 153 17.66 -18.42 23.83
C LYS A 153 18.71 -17.58 23.10
N LEU A 154 18.27 -16.64 22.27
CA LEU A 154 19.17 -15.71 21.57
C LEU A 154 19.76 -14.62 22.48
N ASN A 155 19.10 -14.32 23.59
CA ASN A 155 19.48 -13.28 24.55
C ASN A 155 19.62 -13.90 25.96
N PRO A 156 20.70 -14.66 26.21
CA PRO A 156 20.87 -15.43 27.44
C PRO A 156 21.29 -14.58 28.66
N LYS A 157 21.68 -13.32 28.45
CA LYS A 157 21.97 -12.42 29.58
C LYS A 157 20.72 -12.21 30.42
N GLU A 158 20.88 -12.27 31.73
CA GLU A 158 19.75 -12.21 32.67
C GLU A 158 18.92 -10.94 32.51
N GLU A 159 19.55 -9.78 32.37
CA GLU A 159 18.88 -8.48 32.16
C GLU A 159 18.05 -8.47 30.88
N GLU A 160 18.61 -8.93 29.75
CA GLU A 160 17.92 -9.00 28.45
C GLU A 160 16.75 -9.98 28.50
N SER A 161 16.92 -11.16 29.12
CA SER A 161 15.89 -12.18 29.28
C SER A 161 14.75 -11.72 30.19
N GLN A 162 15.08 -11.04 31.30
CA GLN A 162 14.08 -10.45 32.21
C GLN A 162 13.28 -9.35 31.51
N PHE A 163 13.96 -8.48 30.77
CA PHE A 163 13.30 -7.41 30.02
C PHE A 163 12.32 -7.97 28.96
N LEU A 164 12.74 -8.96 28.15
CA LEU A 164 11.88 -9.62 27.17
C LEU A 164 10.68 -10.29 27.82
N SER A 165 10.89 -10.99 28.93
CA SER A 165 9.83 -11.67 29.70
C SER A 165 8.84 -10.66 30.28
N PHE A 166 9.34 -9.53 30.76
CA PHE A 166 8.49 -8.43 31.24
C PHE A 166 7.69 -7.82 30.11
N LEU A 167 8.32 -7.51 28.97
CA LEU A 167 7.67 -6.93 27.80
C LEU A 167 6.52 -7.84 27.30
N ALA A 168 6.78 -9.14 27.19
CA ALA A 168 5.77 -10.12 26.80
C ALA A 168 4.56 -10.09 27.74
N LYS A 169 4.79 -10.15 29.06
CA LYS A 169 3.73 -10.11 30.07
C LYS A 169 3.01 -8.76 30.14
N ALA A 170 3.72 -7.66 29.89
CA ALA A 170 3.17 -6.30 29.95
C ALA A 170 2.43 -5.89 28.68
N THR A 171 2.52 -6.68 27.61
CA THR A 171 1.82 -6.39 26.34
C THR A 171 0.30 -6.39 26.55
N PRO A 172 -0.38 -5.26 26.34
CA PRO A 172 -1.83 -5.17 26.54
C PRO A 172 -2.59 -6.12 25.62
N GLN A 173 -3.79 -6.55 26.05
CA GLN A 173 -4.62 -7.46 25.24
C GLN A 173 -5.03 -6.87 23.89
N ARG A 174 -5.15 -5.53 23.78
CA ARG A 174 -5.54 -4.80 22.57
C ARG A 174 -4.35 -4.35 21.71
N GLN A 175 -3.12 -4.77 22.06
CA GLN A 175 -1.91 -4.43 21.32
C GLN A 175 -1.24 -5.66 20.74
N LEU A 176 -0.65 -5.51 19.56
CA LEU A 176 0.26 -6.50 19.00
C LEU A 176 1.60 -6.44 19.74
N PHE A 177 2.18 -7.59 20.02
CA PHE A 177 3.54 -7.66 20.59
C PHE A 177 4.58 -7.04 19.67
N LEU A 178 4.43 -7.24 18.35
CA LEU A 178 5.32 -6.61 17.37
C LEU A 178 5.26 -5.07 17.43
N HIS A 179 4.08 -4.51 17.74
CA HIS A 179 3.93 -3.07 18.00
C HIS A 179 4.66 -2.62 19.27
N GLU A 180 4.51 -3.35 20.38
CA GLU A 180 5.18 -3.04 21.64
C GLU A 180 6.71 -3.07 21.48
N VAL A 181 7.24 -4.08 20.77
CA VAL A 181 8.66 -4.17 20.42
C VAL A 181 9.13 -2.92 19.69
N MET A 182 8.39 -2.49 18.67
CA MET A 182 8.74 -1.32 17.86
C MET A 182 8.62 -0.01 18.65
N SER A 183 7.51 0.18 19.38
CA SER A 183 7.21 1.46 20.04
C SER A 183 8.09 1.75 21.24
N ARG A 184 8.63 0.72 21.90
CA ARG A 184 9.50 0.83 23.06
C ARG A 184 10.99 0.87 22.73
N ASN A 185 11.35 0.85 21.45
CA ASN A 185 12.74 0.95 21.00
C ASN A 185 13.67 -0.03 21.72
N ILE A 186 13.30 -1.31 21.76
CA ILE A 186 13.93 -2.32 22.62
C ILE A 186 15.41 -2.63 22.30
N HIS A 187 15.95 -2.09 21.19
CA HIS A 187 17.37 -2.22 20.80
C HIS A 187 18.35 -1.72 21.86
N GLU A 188 17.92 -0.79 22.70
CA GLU A 188 18.76 -0.27 23.78
C GLU A 188 18.94 -1.30 24.90
N ASN A 189 18.03 -2.27 25.01
CA ASN A 189 17.98 -3.21 26.12
C ASN A 189 18.20 -4.67 25.70
N VAL A 190 18.11 -5.00 24.40
CA VAL A 190 18.19 -6.37 23.90
C VAL A 190 19.03 -6.44 22.62
N SER A 191 20.04 -7.29 22.62
CA SER A 191 21.05 -7.34 21.54
C SER A 191 20.63 -8.09 20.29
N ASN A 192 19.87 -9.18 20.43
CA ASN A 192 19.58 -10.11 19.33
C ASN A 192 18.08 -10.20 18.99
N ILE A 193 17.59 -9.19 18.29
CA ILE A 193 16.18 -9.11 17.83
C ILE A 193 16.06 -8.98 16.30
N LYS A 194 17.09 -9.39 15.56
CA LYS A 194 17.15 -9.23 14.09
C LYS A 194 15.91 -9.73 13.35
N ASP A 195 15.32 -10.84 13.78
CA ASP A 195 14.13 -11.39 13.13
C ASP A 195 12.90 -10.50 13.34
N LEU A 196 12.75 -9.90 14.52
CA LEU A 196 11.70 -8.89 14.80
C LEU A 196 11.93 -7.63 13.96
N ASP A 197 13.17 -7.14 13.95
CA ASP A 197 13.56 -5.94 13.20
C ASP A 197 13.33 -6.08 11.71
N SER A 198 13.67 -7.23 11.13
CA SER A 198 13.47 -7.51 9.71
C SER A 198 11.99 -7.35 9.34
N VAL A 199 11.09 -7.90 10.15
CA VAL A 199 9.64 -7.84 9.92
C VAL A 199 9.11 -6.44 10.18
N ILE A 200 9.49 -5.78 11.27
CA ILE A 200 9.12 -4.40 11.59
C ILE A 200 9.57 -3.47 10.46
N ASN A 201 10.83 -3.58 10.04
CA ASN A 201 11.40 -2.76 8.98
C ASN A 201 10.68 -2.96 7.63
N TRP A 202 10.23 -4.18 7.36
CA TRP A 202 9.40 -4.44 6.19
C TRP A 202 8.07 -3.66 6.23
N PHE A 203 7.35 -3.64 7.37
CA PHE A 203 6.13 -2.84 7.53
C PHE A 203 6.39 -1.34 7.46
N VAL A 204 7.46 -0.85 8.08
CA VAL A 204 7.82 0.58 8.13
C VAL A 204 8.29 1.09 6.76
N ASN A 205 9.28 0.41 6.19
CA ASN A 205 10.04 0.93 5.05
C ASN A 205 9.66 0.31 3.70
N SER A 206 9.27 -0.96 3.66
CA SER A 206 9.00 -1.63 2.39
C SER A 206 7.54 -1.56 1.96
N LEU A 207 6.58 -1.91 2.80
CA LEU A 207 5.15 -1.91 2.45
C LEU A 207 4.61 -0.48 2.36
N LYS A 208 4.11 -0.08 1.19
CA LYS A 208 3.48 1.21 0.91
C LYS A 208 2.08 0.99 0.34
N ILE A 209 1.09 1.63 0.94
CA ILE A 209 -0.31 1.52 0.55
C ILE A 209 -0.79 2.88 0.10
N ILE A 210 -1.41 2.94 -1.08
CA ILE A 210 -1.87 4.17 -1.72
C ILE A 210 -3.33 3.99 -2.07
N PHE A 211 -4.18 4.79 -1.45
CA PHE A 211 -5.58 4.92 -1.84
C PHE A 211 -5.75 6.02 -2.88
N PRO A 212 -6.88 6.08 -3.59
CA PRO A 212 -7.12 7.04 -4.65
C PRO A 212 -6.88 8.50 -4.25
N ASP A 213 -7.21 8.86 -3.01
CA ASP A 213 -7.07 10.22 -2.49
C ASP A 213 -5.81 10.42 -1.62
N THR A 214 -4.92 9.41 -1.54
CA THR A 214 -3.72 9.49 -0.72
C THR A 214 -2.54 9.97 -1.56
N PRO A 215 -1.96 11.15 -1.25
CA PRO A 215 -0.74 11.61 -1.90
C PRO A 215 0.46 10.77 -1.46
N TYR A 216 1.41 10.54 -2.38
CA TYR A 216 2.62 9.80 -2.08
C TYR A 216 3.86 10.69 -2.11
N LYS A 217 4.61 10.73 -0.98
CA LYS A 217 5.91 11.41 -0.86
C LYS A 217 5.98 12.81 -1.49
N GLN A 218 5.00 13.66 -1.25
CA GLN A 218 4.96 15.03 -1.80
C GLN A 218 6.23 15.84 -1.51
N GLY A 219 6.94 15.54 -0.41
CA GLY A 219 8.24 16.14 -0.11
C GLY A 219 9.33 15.87 -1.16
N VAL A 220 9.24 14.76 -1.92
CA VAL A 220 10.17 14.48 -3.04
C VAL A 220 9.97 15.49 -4.18
N LEU A 221 8.73 15.90 -4.44
CA LEU A 221 8.40 16.93 -5.43
C LEU A 221 9.05 18.26 -5.09
N LEU A 222 8.98 18.62 -3.81
CA LEU A 222 9.53 19.87 -3.30
C LEU A 222 11.07 19.85 -3.33
N LYS A 223 11.68 18.72 -2.98
CA LYS A 223 13.13 18.52 -3.14
C LYS A 223 13.54 18.53 -4.62
N ALA A 224 12.75 17.92 -5.50
CA ALA A 224 13.02 17.94 -6.95
C ALA A 224 13.01 19.35 -7.54
N ALA A 225 12.29 20.30 -6.95
CA ALA A 225 12.29 21.67 -7.42
C ALA A 225 13.54 22.47 -7.01
N ASP A 226 14.23 22.06 -5.94
CA ASP A 226 15.48 22.66 -5.45
C ASP A 226 16.73 21.91 -5.95
N ASP A 227 16.64 20.60 -6.25
CA ASP A 227 17.74 19.78 -6.75
C ASP A 227 17.76 19.73 -8.29
N ASN A 228 18.86 20.16 -8.88
CA ASN A 228 18.96 20.27 -10.35
C ASN A 228 18.89 18.92 -11.10
N GLU A 229 19.34 17.83 -10.50
CA GLU A 229 19.32 16.50 -11.11
C GLU A 229 17.92 15.89 -11.01
N LEU A 230 17.31 15.92 -9.82
CA LEU A 230 15.94 15.50 -9.61
C LEU A 230 14.96 16.32 -10.44
N LYS A 231 15.16 17.64 -10.54
CA LYS A 231 14.34 18.53 -11.38
C LYS A 231 14.37 18.15 -12.86
N ARG A 232 15.57 17.85 -13.41
CA ARG A 232 15.70 17.36 -14.79
C ARG A 232 15.00 16.01 -14.99
N GLY A 233 15.18 15.07 -14.06
CA GLY A 233 14.53 13.77 -14.10
C GLY A 233 13.01 13.87 -14.03
N PHE A 234 12.50 14.73 -13.15
CA PHE A 234 11.07 14.99 -13.00
C PHE A 234 10.46 15.58 -14.27
N GLY A 235 11.08 16.63 -14.83
CA GLY A 235 10.65 17.25 -16.08
C GLY A 235 10.72 16.26 -17.26
N ALA A 236 11.73 15.38 -17.30
CA ALA A 236 11.83 14.35 -18.32
C ALA A 236 10.67 13.34 -18.27
N LEU A 237 10.26 12.92 -17.05
CA LEU A 237 9.10 12.01 -16.88
C LEU A 237 7.78 12.70 -17.22
N LEU A 238 7.58 13.96 -16.85
CA LEU A 238 6.38 14.73 -17.20
C LEU A 238 6.24 14.88 -18.72
N ARG A 239 7.33 15.19 -19.43
CA ARG A 239 7.35 15.23 -20.90
C ARG A 239 7.12 13.84 -21.52
N TYR A 240 7.74 12.80 -20.96
CA TYR A 240 7.53 11.42 -21.42
C TYR A 240 6.07 11.01 -21.37
N PHE A 241 5.35 11.42 -20.33
CA PHE A 241 3.92 11.19 -20.19
C PHE A 241 3.03 12.17 -20.95
N ASN A 242 3.62 13.06 -21.75
CA ASN A 242 2.91 14.03 -22.60
C ASN A 242 1.92 14.91 -21.85
N THR A 243 2.31 15.40 -20.68
CA THR A 243 1.46 16.25 -19.82
C THR A 243 1.37 17.71 -20.30
N GLY A 244 2.26 18.14 -21.19
CA GLY A 244 2.45 19.56 -21.52
C GLY A 244 3.32 20.31 -20.50
N VAL A 245 3.66 19.69 -19.38
CA VAL A 245 4.49 20.28 -18.32
C VAL A 245 5.96 20.00 -18.60
N ASP A 246 6.80 21.04 -18.70
CA ASP A 246 8.23 20.92 -18.93
C ASP A 246 9.05 20.73 -17.65
N GLY A 247 8.51 21.12 -16.51
CA GLY A 247 9.20 21.00 -15.22
C GLY A 247 8.43 21.61 -14.06
N VAL A 248 9.11 21.75 -12.93
CA VAL A 248 8.56 22.35 -11.69
C VAL A 248 9.48 23.43 -11.17
N LYS A 249 8.89 24.41 -10.44
CA LYS A 249 9.60 25.52 -9.81
C LYS A 249 8.96 25.86 -8.48
N LEU A 250 9.75 26.21 -7.47
CA LEU A 250 9.27 26.79 -6.22
C LEU A 250 9.32 28.31 -6.31
N ILE A 251 8.24 28.96 -5.93
CA ILE A 251 8.17 30.42 -5.79
C ILE A 251 7.86 30.80 -4.35
N GLU A 252 8.50 31.83 -3.83
CA GLU A 252 8.19 32.36 -2.50
C GLU A 252 6.80 32.97 -2.48
N VAL A 253 6.05 32.71 -1.41
CA VAL A 253 4.71 33.24 -1.17
C VAL A 253 4.57 33.65 0.30
N GLN A 254 3.73 34.63 0.53
CA GLN A 254 3.42 35.06 1.90
C GLN A 254 2.41 34.10 2.52
N PHE A 255 2.84 33.38 3.57
CA PHE A 255 2.04 32.33 4.23
C PHE A 255 0.69 32.88 4.74
N GLU A 256 0.69 34.08 5.27
CA GLU A 256 -0.48 34.77 5.83
C GLU A 256 -1.55 35.08 4.77
N LYS A 257 -1.14 35.19 3.50
CA LYS A 257 -2.05 35.47 2.37
C LYS A 257 -2.63 34.24 1.70
N LEU A 258 -2.28 33.04 2.17
CA LEU A 258 -2.79 31.79 1.59
C LEU A 258 -4.25 31.49 1.94
N GLY A 259 -4.90 32.28 2.79
CA GLY A 259 -6.28 32.04 3.21
C GLY A 259 -6.47 30.85 4.16
N ILE A 260 -5.37 30.34 4.72
CA ILE A 260 -5.42 29.21 5.66
C ILE A 260 -6.07 29.65 6.97
N PRO A 261 -7.04 28.90 7.53
CA PRO A 261 -7.66 29.22 8.81
C PRO A 261 -6.64 29.40 9.93
N GLN A 262 -6.83 30.40 10.80
CA GLN A 262 -5.87 30.75 11.86
C GLN A 262 -5.55 29.59 12.80
N ASP A 263 -6.53 28.72 13.12
CA ASP A 263 -6.32 27.56 13.98
C ASP A 263 -5.38 26.55 13.32
N LEU A 264 -5.51 26.34 11.99
CA LEU A 264 -4.60 25.50 11.23
C LEU A 264 -3.20 26.13 11.13
N GLN A 265 -3.09 27.45 10.98
CA GLN A 265 -1.79 28.14 11.00
C GLN A 265 -1.07 27.92 12.33
N ARG A 266 -1.80 28.02 13.47
CA ARG A 266 -1.24 27.75 14.82
C ARG A 266 -0.80 26.29 14.98
N ALA A 267 -1.61 25.34 14.51
CA ALA A 267 -1.27 23.92 14.55
C ALA A 267 0.00 23.63 13.75
N ILE A 268 0.11 24.15 12.54
CA ILE A 268 1.29 24.04 11.67
C ILE A 268 2.53 24.61 12.38
N LYS A 269 2.42 25.81 12.94
CA LYS A 269 3.54 26.42 13.67
C LYS A 269 3.98 25.59 14.87
N THR A 270 3.04 25.06 15.63
CA THR A 270 3.31 24.18 16.78
C THR A 270 3.98 22.87 16.35
N ASP A 271 3.55 22.27 15.27
CA ASP A 271 4.14 21.01 14.79
C ASP A 271 5.54 21.21 14.22
N LEU A 272 5.80 22.30 13.51
CA LEU A 272 7.14 22.67 13.05
C LEU A 272 8.08 22.97 14.22
N SER A 273 7.58 23.62 15.29
CA SER A 273 8.40 23.93 16.47
C SER A 273 8.81 22.72 17.31
N LYS A 274 8.11 21.58 17.17
CA LYS A 274 8.44 20.33 17.88
C LYS A 274 9.60 19.56 17.24
N SER A 275 9.95 19.86 16.01
CA SER A 275 11.11 19.23 15.37
C SER A 275 12.38 19.88 15.90
N ASN A 276 13.24 19.07 16.54
CA ASN A 276 14.51 19.48 17.18
C ASN A 276 15.63 19.82 16.15
N THR A 277 15.30 20.21 14.93
CA THR A 277 16.27 20.60 13.91
C THR A 277 16.15 22.08 13.61
N ASP A 278 17.26 22.77 13.50
CA ASP A 278 17.33 24.21 13.18
C ASP A 278 16.67 24.56 11.83
N GLU A 279 16.33 23.56 11.01
CA GLU A 279 15.60 23.66 9.76
C GLU A 279 14.38 22.69 9.75
N ALA A 280 13.37 22.99 10.57
CA ALA A 280 12.12 22.26 10.50
C ALA A 280 11.39 22.61 9.19
N PHE A 281 11.23 21.63 8.32
CA PHE A 281 10.42 21.79 7.11
C PHE A 281 9.25 20.83 7.08
N GLY A 282 8.15 21.28 6.48
CA GLY A 282 6.94 20.49 6.28
C GLY A 282 6.39 20.67 4.87
N THR A 283 5.48 19.79 4.50
CA THR A 283 4.68 19.91 3.29
C THR A 283 3.25 20.23 3.65
N LEU A 284 2.66 21.20 2.98
CA LEU A 284 1.27 21.57 3.16
C LEU A 284 0.55 21.49 1.81
N ARG A 285 -0.54 20.71 1.76
CA ARG A 285 -1.50 20.76 0.66
C ARG A 285 -2.71 21.58 1.09
N PHE A 286 -2.97 22.64 0.35
CA PHE A 286 -4.09 23.54 0.60
C PHE A 286 -4.60 24.10 -0.71
N ASP A 287 -5.92 24.06 -0.92
CA ASP A 287 -6.60 24.57 -2.10
C ASP A 287 -5.96 24.03 -3.41
N ASP A 288 -5.84 22.69 -3.49
CA ASP A 288 -5.21 21.94 -4.59
C ASP A 288 -3.77 22.33 -4.90
N ASN A 289 -3.14 23.16 -4.09
CA ASN A 289 -1.75 23.56 -4.24
C ASN A 289 -0.85 22.88 -3.20
N LEU A 290 0.42 22.73 -3.54
CA LEU A 290 1.45 22.16 -2.70
C LEU A 290 2.47 23.22 -2.29
N TYR A 291 2.72 23.30 -0.99
CA TYR A 291 3.65 24.25 -0.41
C TYR A 291 4.74 23.54 0.39
N LEU A 292 5.95 24.05 0.26
CA LEU A 292 7.03 23.80 1.20
C LEU A 292 6.98 24.88 2.27
N ILE A 293 6.90 24.47 3.52
CA ILE A 293 6.83 25.38 4.66
C ILE A 293 8.02 25.14 5.58
N ASN A 294 8.70 26.20 5.99
CA ASN A 294 9.83 26.16 6.91
C ASN A 294 9.55 27.14 8.06
N LEU A 295 10.01 26.79 9.26
CA LEU A 295 10.02 27.74 10.38
C LEU A 295 11.44 28.33 10.50
N ILE A 296 11.57 29.63 10.22
CA ILE A 296 12.84 30.36 10.28
C ILE A 296 12.63 31.59 11.17
N ASP A 297 13.44 31.73 12.21
CA ASP A 297 13.36 32.84 13.17
C ASP A 297 11.96 33.03 13.79
N GLY A 298 11.23 31.93 13.98
CA GLY A 298 9.88 31.96 14.55
C GLY A 298 8.76 32.36 13.57
N GLU A 299 9.10 32.61 12.29
CA GLU A 299 8.15 32.90 11.21
C GLU A 299 8.06 31.75 10.22
N ILE A 300 6.85 31.50 9.71
CA ILE A 300 6.64 30.47 8.66
C ILE A 300 6.98 31.09 7.31
N LYS A 301 8.02 30.58 6.65
CA LYS A 301 8.29 30.87 5.24
C LYS A 301 7.67 29.77 4.37
N ALA A 302 7.01 30.19 3.30
CA ALA A 302 6.32 29.29 2.40
C ALA A 302 6.80 29.46 0.95
N LYS A 303 7.02 28.33 0.27
CA LYS A 303 7.27 28.30 -1.18
C LYS A 303 6.17 27.47 -1.83
N LYS A 304 5.54 27.99 -2.87
CA LYS A 304 4.49 27.30 -3.66
C LYS A 304 5.13 26.54 -4.81
N LEU A 305 4.70 25.29 -5.02
CA LEU A 305 5.08 24.52 -6.19
C LEU A 305 4.28 25.00 -7.40
N MET A 306 4.98 25.38 -8.45
CA MET A 306 4.43 25.76 -9.75
C MET A 306 4.88 24.79 -10.83
N THR A 307 4.04 24.56 -11.81
CA THR A 307 4.38 23.85 -13.04
C THR A 307 4.90 24.84 -14.08
N VAL A 308 5.80 24.39 -14.93
CA VAL A 308 6.47 25.20 -15.95
C VAL A 308 5.98 24.75 -17.32
N HIS A 309 5.42 25.66 -18.08
CA HIS A 309 4.96 25.45 -19.46
C HIS A 309 5.73 26.35 -20.43
N LYS A 310 6.01 25.88 -21.63
CA LYS A 310 6.57 26.69 -22.70
C LYS A 310 5.49 27.54 -23.34
N LYS A 311 5.78 28.80 -23.55
CA LYS A 311 4.92 29.67 -24.35
C LYS A 311 4.98 29.28 -25.81
N ILE A 312 3.88 29.45 -26.54
CA ILE A 312 3.78 29.11 -27.96
C ILE A 312 4.58 30.12 -28.84
N ASP A 313 4.50 31.39 -28.44
CA ASP A 313 5.00 32.50 -29.26
C ASP A 313 6.34 33.06 -28.77
N ASP A 314 6.96 32.44 -27.76
CA ASP A 314 8.20 32.96 -27.14
C ASP A 314 9.08 31.79 -26.66
N THR A 315 10.37 32.07 -26.46
CA THR A 315 11.30 31.14 -25.76
C THR A 315 11.14 31.13 -24.26
N ASP A 316 10.28 32.00 -23.72
CA ASP A 316 9.99 32.16 -22.29
C ASP A 316 9.01 31.10 -21.78
N VAL A 317 8.88 31.01 -20.47
CA VAL A 317 8.02 30.02 -19.81
C VAL A 317 6.88 30.72 -19.05
N GLU A 318 5.73 30.04 -18.93
CA GLU A 318 4.63 30.43 -18.08
C GLU A 318 4.55 29.50 -16.87
N LEU A 319 4.22 30.05 -15.71
CA LEU A 319 4.07 29.30 -14.47
C LEU A 319 2.61 29.12 -14.12
N PHE A 320 2.16 27.88 -14.01
CA PHE A 320 0.80 27.54 -13.59
C PHE A 320 0.80 27.01 -12.16
N SER A 321 -0.25 27.28 -11.43
CA SER A 321 -0.49 26.65 -10.14
C SER A 321 -0.79 25.17 -10.32
N LEU A 322 -0.42 24.32 -9.38
CA LEU A 322 -0.81 22.91 -9.43
C LEU A 322 -2.33 22.74 -9.47
N GLY A 323 -3.09 23.66 -8.85
CA GLY A 323 -4.54 23.72 -8.92
C GLY A 323 -5.08 23.89 -10.35
N ASP A 324 -4.37 24.57 -11.23
CA ASP A 324 -4.76 24.83 -12.62
C ASP A 324 -4.53 23.63 -13.54
N GLU A 325 -3.77 22.63 -13.07
CA GLU A 325 -3.49 21.43 -13.84
C GLU A 325 -4.67 20.45 -13.88
N SER A 326 -4.72 19.61 -14.91
CA SER A 326 -5.69 18.54 -15.00
C SER A 326 -5.51 17.51 -13.85
N ASP A 327 -6.60 16.84 -13.47
CA ASP A 327 -6.52 15.78 -12.44
C ASP A 327 -5.56 14.66 -12.81
N GLY A 328 -5.44 14.35 -14.11
CA GLY A 328 -4.46 13.39 -14.62
C GLY A 328 -3.02 13.85 -14.40
N THR A 329 -2.72 15.13 -14.67
CA THR A 329 -1.42 15.73 -14.41
C THR A 329 -1.13 15.74 -12.91
N LYS A 330 -2.07 16.17 -12.07
CA LYS A 330 -1.96 16.12 -10.59
C LYS A 330 -1.67 14.71 -10.10
N ARG A 331 -2.33 13.70 -10.66
CA ARG A 331 -2.13 12.29 -10.28
C ARG A 331 -0.73 11.77 -10.69
N LEU A 332 -0.20 12.20 -11.81
CA LEU A 332 1.17 11.86 -12.20
C LEU A 332 2.21 12.42 -11.23
N PHE A 333 1.97 13.57 -10.60
CA PHE A 333 2.84 14.06 -9.53
C PHE A 333 2.91 13.11 -8.33
N ASP A 334 1.84 12.36 -8.02
CA ASP A 334 1.87 11.31 -7.00
C ASP A 334 2.58 10.04 -7.50
N TYR A 335 2.46 9.70 -8.79
CA TYR A 335 3.05 8.47 -9.35
C TYR A 335 4.54 8.58 -9.71
N ILE A 336 5.06 9.76 -10.02
CA ILE A 336 6.49 9.89 -10.33
C ILE A 336 7.37 9.46 -9.15
N PRO A 337 7.14 9.90 -7.90
CA PRO A 337 7.88 9.39 -6.75
C PRO A 337 7.73 7.87 -6.54
N LEU A 338 6.52 7.32 -6.80
CA LEU A 338 6.29 5.89 -6.75
C LEU A 338 7.13 5.13 -7.78
N ILE A 339 7.17 5.62 -9.03
CA ILE A 339 7.99 5.02 -10.11
C ILE A 339 9.47 5.03 -9.72
N LEU A 340 9.96 6.14 -9.20
CA LEU A 340 11.36 6.25 -8.75
C LEU A 340 11.68 5.24 -7.64
N ASP A 341 10.82 5.13 -6.62
CA ASP A 341 11.00 4.15 -5.54
C ASP A 341 10.90 2.69 -6.04
N LEU A 342 10.03 2.40 -7.01
CA LEU A 342 9.94 1.07 -7.63
C LEU A 342 11.23 0.69 -8.36
N ILE A 343 11.86 1.66 -9.03
CA ILE A 343 13.11 1.45 -9.77
C ILE A 343 14.30 1.34 -8.82
N GLN A 344 14.31 2.08 -7.72
CA GLN A 344 15.36 2.01 -6.69
C GLN A 344 15.35 0.67 -5.93
N GLY A 345 14.21 0.04 -5.79
CA GLY A 345 14.08 -1.27 -5.15
C GLY A 345 13.64 -1.26 -3.69
N GLY A 346 13.41 -2.47 -3.15
CA GLY A 346 13.07 -2.68 -1.75
C GLY A 346 11.66 -2.26 -1.34
N LYS A 347 10.76 -1.92 -2.28
CA LYS A 347 9.41 -1.47 -2.01
C LYS A 347 8.34 -2.45 -2.49
N VAL A 348 7.26 -2.54 -1.72
CA VAL A 348 6.03 -3.25 -2.07
C VAL A 348 4.90 -2.24 -2.06
N PHE A 349 4.47 -1.84 -3.25
CA PHE A 349 3.34 -0.93 -3.40
C PHE A 349 2.04 -1.71 -3.54
N VAL A 350 1.03 -1.29 -2.79
CA VAL A 350 -0.36 -1.74 -2.92
C VAL A 350 -1.19 -0.50 -3.24
N VAL A 351 -1.67 -0.41 -4.48
CA VAL A 351 -2.34 0.78 -5.00
C VAL A 351 -3.80 0.45 -5.28
N ASP A 352 -4.72 1.18 -4.67
CA ASP A 352 -6.15 1.07 -4.96
C ASP A 352 -6.54 1.99 -6.11
N GLU A 353 -7.35 1.47 -7.06
CA GLU A 353 -7.82 2.18 -8.25
C GLU A 353 -6.68 2.92 -8.99
N MET A 354 -5.71 2.14 -9.49
CA MET A 354 -4.52 2.72 -10.13
C MET A 354 -4.85 3.61 -11.32
N GLU A 355 -5.98 3.37 -12.00
CA GLU A 355 -6.45 4.13 -13.17
C GLU A 355 -7.11 5.46 -12.82
N ARG A 356 -7.41 5.74 -11.56
CA ARG A 356 -8.16 6.96 -11.21
C ARG A 356 -7.48 8.20 -11.77
N SER A 357 -8.25 8.96 -12.57
CA SER A 357 -7.82 10.18 -13.27
C SER A 357 -6.70 9.98 -14.31
N LEU A 358 -6.30 8.75 -14.64
CA LEU A 358 -5.26 8.48 -15.64
C LEU A 358 -5.83 7.76 -16.87
N HIS A 359 -5.37 8.16 -18.04
CA HIS A 359 -5.67 7.42 -19.26
C HIS A 359 -5.02 6.03 -19.22
N PRO A 360 -5.71 4.95 -19.67
CA PRO A 360 -5.17 3.58 -19.64
C PRO A 360 -3.77 3.41 -20.25
N ALA A 361 -3.50 4.14 -21.32
CA ALA A 361 -2.17 4.13 -21.95
C ALA A 361 -1.05 4.61 -21.02
N LEU A 362 -1.33 5.59 -20.13
CA LEU A 362 -0.34 6.08 -19.16
C LEU A 362 -0.04 4.98 -18.12
N ILE A 363 -1.05 4.27 -17.64
CA ILE A 363 -0.89 3.17 -16.70
C ILE A 363 -0.06 2.06 -17.32
N GLN A 364 -0.37 1.71 -18.58
CA GLN A 364 0.40 0.72 -19.31
C GLN A 364 1.88 1.13 -19.47
N GLN A 365 2.15 2.42 -19.70
CA GLN A 365 3.52 2.94 -19.75
C GLN A 365 4.22 2.89 -18.39
N ILE A 366 3.52 3.24 -17.30
CA ILE A 366 4.07 3.13 -15.93
C ILE A 366 4.48 1.68 -15.65
N ILE A 367 3.62 0.71 -15.96
CA ILE A 367 3.90 -0.72 -15.78
C ILE A 367 5.08 -1.16 -16.66
N THR A 368 5.14 -0.68 -17.89
CA THR A 368 6.24 -0.98 -18.83
C THR A 368 7.57 -0.44 -18.31
N LEU A 369 7.60 0.81 -17.84
CA LEU A 369 8.79 1.40 -17.21
C LEU A 369 9.22 0.59 -15.97
N PHE A 370 8.25 0.21 -15.13
CA PHE A 370 8.54 -0.62 -13.97
C PHE A 370 9.27 -1.91 -14.36
N TYR A 371 8.74 -2.72 -15.26
CA TYR A 371 9.41 -3.96 -15.66
C TYR A 371 10.77 -3.72 -16.34
N LYS A 372 10.85 -2.67 -17.18
CA LYS A 372 12.07 -2.38 -17.92
C LYS A 372 13.23 -2.00 -17.00
N TYR A 373 12.96 -1.17 -15.99
CA TYR A 373 14.00 -0.56 -15.16
C TYR A 373 14.15 -1.19 -13.76
N SER A 374 13.29 -2.12 -13.37
CA SER A 374 13.38 -2.82 -12.08
C SER A 374 13.92 -4.25 -12.19
N LYS A 375 14.58 -4.64 -13.32
CA LYS A 375 15.00 -6.02 -13.58
C LYS A 375 15.83 -6.63 -12.44
N ASP A 376 16.78 -5.86 -11.95
CA ASP A 376 17.79 -6.29 -10.98
C ASP A 376 17.45 -5.89 -9.53
N VAL A 377 16.25 -5.36 -9.29
CA VAL A 377 15.82 -4.92 -7.96
C VAL A 377 14.57 -5.66 -7.48
N SER A 378 14.48 -5.81 -6.16
CA SER A 378 13.36 -6.46 -5.49
C SER A 378 12.27 -5.43 -5.16
N SER A 379 11.41 -5.12 -6.12
CA SER A 379 10.22 -4.27 -5.92
C SER A 379 8.96 -4.97 -6.40
N GLN A 380 7.81 -4.60 -5.83
CA GLN A 380 6.51 -5.14 -6.21
C GLN A 380 5.48 -4.03 -6.38
N LEU A 381 4.63 -4.18 -7.42
CA LEU A 381 3.49 -3.34 -7.70
C LEU A 381 2.22 -4.19 -7.73
N ILE A 382 1.44 -4.13 -6.68
CA ILE A 382 0.13 -4.78 -6.54
C ILE A 382 -0.90 -3.68 -6.68
N PHE A 383 -1.89 -3.84 -7.54
CA PHE A 383 -2.89 -2.79 -7.71
C PHE A 383 -4.26 -3.34 -8.06
N THR A 384 -5.27 -2.60 -7.69
CA THR A 384 -6.64 -2.84 -8.12
C THR A 384 -6.97 -1.93 -9.31
N THR A 385 -7.85 -2.41 -10.19
CA THR A 385 -8.26 -1.65 -11.36
C THR A 385 -9.65 -2.07 -11.85
N HIS A 386 -10.38 -1.12 -12.45
CA HIS A 386 -11.59 -1.35 -13.23
C HIS A 386 -11.29 -1.33 -14.74
N GLU A 387 -10.07 -0.95 -15.13
CA GLU A 387 -9.71 -0.76 -16.52
C GLU A 387 -9.45 -2.10 -17.22
N SER A 388 -10.47 -2.58 -17.94
CA SER A 388 -10.41 -3.87 -18.62
C SER A 388 -9.39 -3.93 -19.76
N SER A 389 -9.02 -2.81 -20.36
CA SER A 389 -8.02 -2.76 -21.44
C SER A 389 -6.61 -3.18 -20.97
N LEU A 390 -6.36 -3.08 -19.67
CA LEU A 390 -5.11 -3.58 -19.04
C LEU A 390 -5.09 -5.11 -18.94
N MET A 391 -6.24 -5.81 -19.06
CA MET A 391 -6.33 -7.27 -18.99
C MET A 391 -5.77 -7.91 -20.27
N ASN A 392 -4.47 -7.81 -20.45
CA ASN A 392 -3.76 -8.18 -21.66
C ASN A 392 -2.52 -9.02 -21.37
N GLN A 393 -2.42 -10.19 -21.99
CA GLN A 393 -1.26 -11.08 -21.86
C GLN A 393 0.04 -10.51 -22.51
N LYS A 394 -0.05 -9.45 -23.31
CA LYS A 394 1.13 -8.70 -23.76
C LYS A 394 1.74 -7.89 -22.61
N VAL A 395 0.92 -7.44 -21.66
CA VAL A 395 1.34 -6.67 -20.50
C VAL A 395 1.64 -7.57 -19.31
N PHE A 396 0.74 -8.48 -18.95
CA PHE A 396 0.84 -9.33 -17.77
C PHE A 396 1.03 -10.81 -18.11
N ARG A 397 1.60 -11.56 -17.15
CA ARG A 397 1.50 -13.02 -17.09
C ARG A 397 0.09 -13.39 -16.56
N LYS A 398 -0.36 -14.60 -16.84
CA LYS A 398 -1.66 -15.08 -16.33
C LYS A 398 -1.71 -15.16 -14.80
N ASP A 399 -0.58 -15.49 -14.19
CA ASP A 399 -0.42 -15.60 -12.74
C ASP A 399 -0.28 -14.22 -12.04
N GLU A 400 -0.21 -13.13 -12.80
CA GLU A 400 -0.29 -11.75 -12.30
C GLU A 400 -1.71 -11.19 -12.35
N ILE A 401 -2.64 -11.86 -13.06
CA ILE A 401 -4.03 -11.39 -13.21
C ILE A 401 -4.91 -12.06 -12.17
N TRP A 402 -5.55 -11.26 -11.34
CA TRP A 402 -6.47 -11.68 -10.30
C TRP A 402 -7.88 -11.18 -10.59
N LEU A 403 -8.88 -11.99 -10.29
CA LEU A 403 -10.29 -11.70 -10.49
C LEU A 403 -11.00 -11.64 -9.16
N MET A 404 -11.55 -10.49 -8.82
CA MET A 404 -12.41 -10.29 -7.66
C MET A 404 -13.87 -10.51 -8.04
N ARG A 405 -14.56 -11.36 -7.30
CA ARG A 405 -15.95 -11.72 -7.50
C ARG A 405 -16.76 -11.47 -6.25
N LYS A 406 -18.03 -11.20 -6.41
CA LYS A 406 -18.96 -11.09 -5.30
C LYS A 406 -20.18 -11.95 -5.57
N SER A 407 -20.55 -12.81 -4.62
CA SER A 407 -21.76 -13.63 -4.72
C SER A 407 -23.02 -12.79 -4.44
N SER A 408 -24.20 -13.32 -4.79
CA SER A 408 -25.51 -12.73 -4.45
C SER A 408 -25.69 -12.51 -2.94
N ASN A 409 -25.03 -13.32 -2.11
CA ASN A 409 -25.03 -13.18 -0.65
C ASN A 409 -24.02 -12.14 -0.13
N GLY A 410 -23.45 -11.33 -1.01
CA GLY A 410 -22.52 -10.27 -0.63
C GLY A 410 -21.11 -10.73 -0.22
N ILE A 411 -20.77 -12.01 -0.44
CA ILE A 411 -19.47 -12.58 -0.11
C ILE A 411 -18.49 -12.31 -1.25
N SER A 412 -17.39 -11.61 -0.95
CA SER A 412 -16.28 -11.43 -1.88
C SER A 412 -15.31 -12.60 -1.82
N SER A 413 -14.80 -12.99 -2.98
CA SER A 413 -13.70 -13.94 -3.14
C SER A 413 -12.81 -13.50 -4.29
N PHE A 414 -11.58 -13.96 -4.30
CA PHE A 414 -10.68 -13.67 -5.41
C PHE A 414 -9.92 -14.93 -5.84
N GLY A 415 -9.56 -14.96 -7.11
CA GLY A 415 -8.81 -16.05 -7.64
C GLY A 415 -7.90 -15.63 -8.78
N ARG A 416 -6.81 -16.35 -8.92
CA ARG A 416 -5.80 -16.09 -9.94
C ARG A 416 -6.22 -16.71 -11.28
N MET A 417 -6.02 -15.97 -12.36
CA MET A 417 -6.47 -16.35 -13.70
C MET A 417 -5.96 -17.72 -14.14
N ASP A 418 -4.72 -18.05 -13.87
CA ASP A 418 -4.11 -19.34 -14.27
C ASP A 418 -4.63 -20.54 -13.46
N ASN A 419 -5.16 -20.31 -12.25
CA ASN A 419 -5.77 -21.37 -11.44
C ASN A 419 -7.27 -21.59 -11.78
N LEU A 420 -7.93 -20.53 -12.25
CA LEU A 420 -9.38 -20.56 -12.51
C LEU A 420 -9.72 -21.02 -13.93
N TYR A 421 -8.84 -20.73 -14.90
CA TYR A 421 -9.13 -20.94 -16.31
C TYR A 421 -7.92 -21.45 -17.08
N ASN A 422 -8.18 -22.44 -17.94
CA ASN A 422 -7.18 -22.90 -18.92
C ASN A 422 -7.15 -21.94 -20.13
N VAL A 423 -6.58 -20.75 -19.93
CA VAL A 423 -6.56 -19.69 -20.93
C VAL A 423 -5.37 -19.87 -21.87
N ARG A 424 -5.60 -19.88 -23.19
CA ARG A 424 -4.53 -19.86 -24.20
C ARG A 424 -3.87 -18.48 -24.27
N PHE A 425 -2.62 -18.41 -24.71
CA PHE A 425 -1.89 -17.13 -24.78
C PHE A 425 -2.48 -16.17 -25.81
N ASP A 426 -3.08 -16.68 -26.87
CA ASP A 426 -3.68 -15.93 -27.97
C ASP A 426 -5.11 -15.44 -27.68
N LYS A 427 -5.72 -15.88 -26.55
CA LYS A 427 -7.07 -15.47 -26.19
C LYS A 427 -7.10 -14.00 -25.75
N MET A 428 -8.01 -13.22 -26.31
CA MET A 428 -8.29 -11.85 -25.91
C MET A 428 -9.03 -11.84 -24.56
N LEU A 429 -8.28 -11.74 -23.48
CA LEU A 429 -8.80 -11.79 -22.11
C LEU A 429 -9.84 -10.71 -21.83
N GLN A 430 -9.63 -9.51 -22.34
CA GLN A 430 -10.55 -8.38 -22.18
C GLN A 430 -11.95 -8.71 -22.70
N ASN A 431 -12.08 -9.28 -23.90
CA ASN A 431 -13.39 -9.61 -24.48
C ASN A 431 -14.13 -10.66 -23.64
N SER A 432 -13.42 -11.71 -23.22
CA SER A 432 -13.99 -12.75 -22.36
C SER A 432 -14.38 -12.19 -20.98
N TYR A 433 -13.62 -11.25 -20.44
CA TYR A 433 -13.97 -10.55 -19.20
C TYR A 433 -15.25 -9.73 -19.39
N LEU A 434 -15.32 -8.88 -20.42
CA LEU A 434 -16.49 -8.03 -20.69
C LEU A 434 -17.75 -8.84 -20.98
N ASN A 435 -17.62 -10.01 -21.62
CA ASN A 435 -18.72 -10.95 -21.86
C ASN A 435 -19.17 -11.72 -20.60
N GLY A 436 -18.55 -11.46 -19.44
CA GLY A 436 -18.91 -12.11 -18.18
C GLY A 436 -18.41 -13.55 -18.01
N GLU A 437 -17.59 -14.08 -18.95
CA GLU A 437 -17.08 -15.47 -18.89
C GLU A 437 -16.33 -15.79 -17.60
N TYR A 438 -15.79 -14.77 -16.94
CA TYR A 438 -14.99 -14.93 -15.72
C TYR A 438 -15.76 -14.63 -14.43
N GLY A 439 -17.06 -14.27 -14.51
CA GLY A 439 -17.91 -14.00 -13.35
C GLY A 439 -17.44 -12.86 -12.44
N ALA A 440 -16.65 -11.92 -12.97
CA ALA A 440 -16.10 -10.78 -12.24
C ALA A 440 -16.60 -9.43 -12.80
N THR A 441 -17.57 -9.46 -13.70
CA THR A 441 -18.27 -8.29 -14.27
C THR A 441 -19.57 -8.00 -13.52
N PRO A 442 -20.12 -6.78 -13.62
CA PRO A 442 -21.45 -6.48 -13.10
C PRO A 442 -22.51 -7.40 -13.72
N ILE A 443 -23.41 -7.90 -12.89
CA ILE A 443 -24.62 -8.62 -13.34
C ILE A 443 -25.76 -7.62 -13.23
N PHE A 444 -26.44 -7.37 -14.35
CA PHE A 444 -27.60 -6.51 -14.38
C PHE A 444 -28.87 -7.38 -14.22
N GLU A 445 -29.80 -6.94 -13.37
CA GLU A 445 -31.09 -7.56 -13.20
C GLU A 445 -32.00 -7.26 -14.40
N THR A 446 -33.11 -7.98 -14.53
CA THR A 446 -34.02 -7.84 -15.64
C THR A 446 -34.70 -6.46 -15.66
N GLU A 447 -34.90 -5.88 -16.83
CA GLU A 447 -35.51 -4.55 -17.00
C GLU A 447 -36.97 -4.46 -16.53
N GLU A 448 -37.61 -5.58 -16.22
CA GLU A 448 -39.06 -5.62 -15.88
C GLU A 448 -39.38 -4.79 -14.61
N GLU A 449 -38.57 -4.89 -13.56
CA GLU A 449 -38.78 -4.11 -12.32
C GLU A 449 -38.54 -2.62 -12.55
N ILE A 450 -37.52 -2.30 -13.32
CA ILE A 450 -37.13 -0.91 -13.64
C ILE A 450 -38.19 -0.29 -14.56
N SER A 451 -38.74 -1.05 -15.54
CA SER A 451 -39.80 -0.59 -16.41
C SER A 451 -41.09 -0.27 -15.64
N LYS A 452 -41.46 -1.09 -14.65
CA LYS A 452 -42.56 -0.80 -13.72
C LYS A 452 -42.29 0.48 -12.91
N LEU A 453 -41.11 0.63 -12.37
CA LEU A 453 -40.73 1.82 -11.62
C LEU A 453 -40.82 3.08 -12.50
N PHE A 454 -40.25 3.06 -13.69
CA PHE A 454 -40.28 4.23 -14.59
C PHE A 454 -41.69 4.54 -15.12
N SER A 455 -42.61 3.55 -15.20
CA SER A 455 -44.02 3.78 -15.53
C SER A 455 -44.76 4.56 -14.43
N THR A 456 -44.31 4.51 -13.18
CA THR A 456 -44.91 5.27 -12.06
C THR A 456 -44.47 6.74 -12.01
N PHE A 457 -43.42 7.12 -12.74
CA PHE A 457 -42.91 8.50 -12.83
C PHE A 457 -43.38 9.24 -14.09
N LYS A 458 -44.14 8.55 -14.97
CA LYS A 458 -44.84 9.14 -16.14
C LYS A 458 -46.27 9.43 -15.81
#